data_fbad109734013b3de24bc3a708c60bfa
#
_entry.id   fbad109734013b3de24bc3a708c60bfa
#
_cell.length_a   1.000
_cell.length_b   1.000
_cell.length_c   1.000
_cell.angle_alpha   90.00
_cell.angle_beta   90.00
_cell.angle_gamma   90.00
#
_symmetry.space_group_name_H-M   'P 1'
#
loop_
_entity.id
_entity.type
_entity.pdbx_description
1 polymer ?
#
loop_
_entity_poly.entity_id
_entity_poly.type
_entity_poly.pdbx_seq_one_letter_code
_entity_poly.pdbx_strand_id
1 'polypeptide(L)'
;IVMLIGLFAISFVVSELWDIYFVTKAESAMVASEQIPLRIPKDAKVTTLVKPGQEVKAGEAIATFDAPMMSYVTDLVGEGNYSVGQIEELLDQRVRGTITSPCDCKVVNMRPAEDQYMSKGEQLAVMAPMDSSAHVVANFPFNQGEKLEEGQRVILRLPNGKEQAGHITSLYVTSQAQGGLVDVISASIESAEPLPIEAIGRPIGVTVDQFRMPSLQKVVERFSEG
;
A
#
# COMPACT_ATOMS: atom_id res chain seq x y z
N ILE A 1 -36.95 41.15 -3.13
CA ILE A 1 -35.64 40.94 -2.48
C ILE A 1 -35.75 39.80 -1.46
N VAL A 2 -36.70 39.80 -0.53
CA VAL A 2 -36.88 38.76 0.50
C VAL A 2 -37.12 37.37 -0.10
N MET A 3 -37.94 37.27 -1.15
CA MET A 3 -38.19 36.03 -1.86
C MET A 3 -36.89 35.44 -2.53
N LEU A 4 -36.03 36.29 -3.11
CA LEU A 4 -34.78 35.86 -3.72
C LEU A 4 -33.79 35.34 -2.66
N ILE A 5 -33.72 35.97 -1.51
CA ILE A 5 -32.88 35.53 -0.38
C ILE A 5 -33.39 34.18 0.16
N GLY A 6 -34.69 33.99 0.27
CA GLY A 6 -35.29 32.74 0.69
C GLY A 6 -35.03 31.59 -0.26
N LEU A 7 -35.12 31.81 -1.58
CA LEU A 7 -34.80 30.84 -2.61
C LEU A 7 -33.32 30.44 -2.61
N PHE A 8 -32.43 31.40 -2.41
CA PHE A 8 -30.99 31.14 -2.31
C PHE A 8 -30.65 30.32 -1.06
N ALA A 9 -31.27 30.66 0.10
CA ALA A 9 -31.07 29.90 1.33
C ALA A 9 -31.58 28.47 1.21
N ILE A 10 -32.75 28.26 0.59
CA ILE A 10 -33.27 26.90 0.34
C ILE A 10 -32.36 26.12 -0.61
N SER A 11 -31.88 26.74 -1.69
CA SER A 11 -30.94 26.09 -2.64
C SER A 11 -29.64 25.68 -1.95
N PHE A 12 -29.12 26.53 -1.06
CA PHE A 12 -27.92 26.23 -0.29
C PHE A 12 -28.13 25.05 0.66
N VAL A 13 -29.23 25.06 1.43
CA VAL A 13 -29.56 23.93 2.34
C VAL A 13 -29.77 22.62 1.57
N VAL A 14 -30.44 22.68 0.41
CA VAL A 14 -30.63 21.48 -0.43
C VAL A 14 -29.30 20.97 -0.96
N SER A 15 -28.37 21.85 -1.35
CA SER A 15 -27.03 21.49 -1.82
C SER A 15 -26.22 20.82 -0.72
N GLU A 16 -26.22 21.33 0.50
CA GLU A 16 -25.53 20.76 1.65
C GLU A 16 -26.13 19.40 2.04
N LEU A 17 -27.46 19.28 2.07
CA LEU A 17 -28.14 18.01 2.35
C LEU A 17 -27.83 16.97 1.27
N TRP A 18 -27.77 17.39 0.01
CA TRP A 18 -27.42 16.51 -1.10
C TRP A 18 -26.03 15.87 -0.90
N ASP A 19 -25.02 16.69 -0.56
CA ASP A 19 -23.65 16.20 -0.32
C ASP A 19 -23.60 15.21 0.85
N ILE A 20 -24.32 15.47 1.94
CA ILE A 20 -24.33 14.62 3.13
C ILE A 20 -25.04 13.27 2.88
N TYR A 21 -26.16 13.28 2.14
CA TYR A 21 -26.99 12.07 1.98
C TYR A 21 -26.63 11.24 0.74
N PHE A 22 -26.12 11.88 -0.33
CA PHE A 22 -25.93 11.23 -1.62
C PHE A 22 -24.48 11.06 -2.03
N VAL A 23 -23.52 11.68 -1.35
CA VAL A 23 -22.11 11.54 -1.69
C VAL A 23 -21.40 10.71 -0.63
N THR A 24 -20.99 9.50 -1.00
CA THR A 24 -20.17 8.64 -0.14
C THR A 24 -18.70 8.93 -0.43
N LYS A 25 -18.00 9.47 0.58
CA LYS A 25 -16.56 9.78 0.50
C LYS A 25 -15.79 8.87 1.45
N ALA A 26 -14.62 8.41 1.02
CA ALA A 26 -13.71 7.71 1.90
C ALA A 26 -13.16 8.68 2.96
N GLU A 27 -13.03 8.21 4.20
CA GLU A 27 -12.35 8.95 5.29
C GLU A 27 -10.86 9.04 5.05
N SER A 28 -10.28 7.94 4.53
CA SER A 28 -8.88 7.89 4.14
C SER A 28 -8.73 6.98 2.94
N ALA A 29 -7.85 7.36 2.02
CA ALA A 29 -7.47 6.49 0.92
C ALA A 29 -6.01 6.74 0.57
N MET A 30 -5.31 5.69 0.19
CA MET A 30 -3.93 5.74 -0.24
C MET A 30 -3.69 4.86 -1.45
N VAL A 31 -2.72 5.25 -2.26
CA VAL A 31 -2.25 4.39 -3.35
C VAL A 31 -1.32 3.34 -2.75
N ALA A 32 -1.71 2.10 -2.89
CA ALA A 32 -0.92 0.93 -2.52
C ALA A 32 -0.38 0.25 -3.78
N SER A 33 0.75 -0.40 -3.66
CA SER A 33 1.30 -1.31 -4.65
C SER A 33 1.76 -2.57 -3.94
N GLU A 34 1.96 -3.63 -4.68
CA GLU A 34 2.67 -4.78 -4.15
C GLU A 34 4.03 -4.33 -3.62
N GLN A 35 4.33 -4.68 -2.38
CA GLN A 35 5.57 -4.29 -1.73
C GLN A 35 6.39 -5.53 -1.39
N ILE A 36 7.64 -5.53 -1.82
CA ILE A 36 8.59 -6.58 -1.53
C ILE A 36 9.51 -6.11 -0.40
N PRO A 37 9.38 -6.68 0.81
CA PRO A 37 10.29 -6.35 1.91
C PRO A 37 11.63 -7.05 1.67
N LEU A 38 12.68 -6.29 1.54
CA LEU A 38 14.05 -6.78 1.47
C LEU A 38 14.61 -6.92 2.88
N ARG A 39 14.98 -8.14 3.27
CA ARG A 39 15.45 -8.47 4.62
C ARG A 39 16.90 -8.89 4.60
N ILE A 40 17.58 -8.63 5.72
CA ILE A 40 18.96 -9.08 5.93
C ILE A 40 18.99 -10.61 6.09
N PRO A 41 19.80 -11.31 5.27
CA PRO A 41 19.83 -12.78 5.31
C PRO A 41 20.58 -13.35 6.51
N LYS A 42 21.53 -12.62 7.07
CA LYS A 42 22.40 -13.00 8.20
C LYS A 42 22.75 -11.79 9.04
N ASP A 43 23.13 -12.01 10.29
CA ASP A 43 23.68 -10.97 11.15
C ASP A 43 24.95 -10.41 10.53
N ALA A 44 24.94 -9.11 10.20
CA ALA A 44 26.01 -8.51 9.44
C ALA A 44 26.08 -6.99 9.68
N LYS A 45 27.24 -6.42 9.42
CA LYS A 45 27.37 -4.99 9.20
C LYS A 45 26.94 -4.68 7.76
N VAL A 46 26.08 -3.68 7.61
CA VAL A 46 25.45 -3.33 6.34
C VAL A 46 25.79 -1.89 5.98
N THR A 47 26.08 -1.67 4.70
CA THR A 47 26.21 -0.34 4.10
C THR A 47 25.30 -0.23 2.90
N THR A 48 24.38 0.74 2.95
CA THR A 48 23.41 0.99 1.86
C THR A 48 24.07 1.77 0.73
N LEU A 49 23.78 1.37 -0.52
CA LEU A 49 24.31 1.98 -1.73
C LEU A 49 23.31 2.89 -2.44
N VAL A 50 22.00 2.68 -2.19
CA VAL A 50 20.91 3.39 -2.84
C VAL A 50 20.10 4.21 -1.82
N LYS A 51 19.29 5.14 -2.33
CA LYS A 51 18.45 6.03 -1.51
C LYS A 51 16.97 5.74 -1.70
N PRO A 52 16.10 6.07 -0.73
CA PRO A 52 14.66 6.05 -0.93
C PRO A 52 14.25 6.89 -2.15
N GLY A 53 13.32 6.37 -2.94
CA GLY A 53 12.84 6.99 -4.17
C GLY A 53 13.65 6.66 -5.43
N GLN A 54 14.81 6.01 -5.30
CA GLN A 54 15.65 5.59 -6.43
C GLN A 54 15.04 4.39 -7.15
N GLU A 55 15.14 4.36 -8.47
CA GLU A 55 14.82 3.22 -9.31
C GLU A 55 16.05 2.34 -9.45
N VAL A 56 15.85 1.03 -9.36
CA VAL A 56 16.89 0.00 -9.43
C VAL A 56 16.44 -1.14 -10.32
N LYS A 57 17.37 -1.74 -11.03
CA LYS A 57 17.11 -2.89 -11.90
C LYS A 57 17.25 -4.20 -11.14
N ALA A 58 16.60 -5.25 -11.64
CA ALA A 58 16.80 -6.60 -11.14
C ALA A 58 18.30 -6.97 -11.16
N GLY A 59 18.81 -7.48 -10.01
CA GLY A 59 20.22 -7.81 -9.83
C GLY A 59 21.14 -6.62 -9.48
N GLU A 60 20.66 -5.37 -9.50
CA GLU A 60 21.45 -4.20 -9.09
C GLU A 60 21.73 -4.22 -7.60
N ALA A 61 22.94 -3.80 -7.23
CA ALA A 61 23.39 -3.78 -5.83
C ALA A 61 22.68 -2.68 -5.04
N ILE A 62 22.01 -3.06 -3.97
CA ILE A 62 21.28 -2.16 -3.06
C ILE A 62 22.09 -1.87 -1.81
N ALA A 63 22.77 -2.88 -1.28
CA ALA A 63 23.61 -2.77 -0.11
C ALA A 63 24.74 -3.80 -0.16
N THR A 64 25.81 -3.50 0.56
CA THR A 64 26.85 -4.47 0.86
C THR A 64 26.73 -4.92 2.31
N PHE A 65 27.13 -6.14 2.58
CA PHE A 65 27.20 -6.65 3.95
C PHE A 65 28.55 -7.30 4.24
N ASP A 66 28.95 -7.22 5.50
CA ASP A 66 30.15 -7.84 6.06
C ASP A 66 29.72 -8.62 7.31
N ALA A 67 29.64 -9.96 7.19
CA ALA A 67 29.20 -10.86 8.23
C ALA A 67 30.37 -11.69 8.78
N PRO A 68 30.43 -11.93 10.11
CA PRO A 68 31.35 -12.91 10.64
C PRO A 68 30.96 -14.31 10.10
N MET A 69 31.94 -15.12 9.76
CA MET A 69 31.72 -16.49 9.24
C MET A 69 30.90 -17.33 10.21
N MET A 70 31.01 -17.04 11.49
CA MET A 70 30.21 -17.69 12.56
C MET A 70 28.70 -17.60 12.30
N SER A 71 28.20 -16.53 11.70
CA SER A 71 26.78 -16.39 11.33
C SER A 71 26.33 -17.44 10.30
N TYR A 72 27.26 -17.98 9.54
CA TYR A 72 27.01 -19.05 8.55
C TYR A 72 27.21 -20.44 9.16
N VAL A 73 28.16 -20.58 10.07
CA VAL A 73 28.49 -21.86 10.72
C VAL A 73 27.37 -22.30 11.68
N THR A 74 26.72 -21.37 12.37
CA THR A 74 25.60 -21.71 13.26
C THR A 74 24.44 -22.43 12.55
N ASP A 75 24.23 -22.14 11.28
CA ASP A 75 23.21 -22.86 10.48
C ASP A 75 23.74 -24.26 10.00
N LEU A 76 25.07 -24.42 9.89
CA LEU A 76 25.71 -25.64 9.42
C LEU A 76 26.04 -26.63 10.55
N VAL A 77 26.29 -26.15 11.79
CA VAL A 77 26.64 -26.96 12.94
C VAL A 77 25.50 -27.92 13.38
N GLY A 78 24.26 -27.64 12.96
CA GLY A 78 23.17 -28.60 13.10
C GLY A 78 23.34 -29.89 12.28
N GLU A 79 24.21 -29.90 11.27
CA GLU A 79 24.38 -31.01 10.32
C GLU A 79 25.77 -31.66 10.29
N GLY A 80 26.78 -31.14 11.01
CA GLY A 80 28.15 -31.63 10.89
C GLY A 80 28.99 -31.60 12.17
N ASN A 81 29.86 -32.60 12.31
CA ASN A 81 30.84 -32.68 13.39
C ASN A 81 32.05 -31.79 13.07
N TYR A 82 32.02 -30.55 13.51
CA TYR A 82 33.20 -29.66 13.46
C TYR A 82 34.04 -29.82 14.74
N SER A 83 35.34 -29.92 14.59
CA SER A 83 36.26 -29.88 15.74
C SER A 83 36.40 -28.44 16.26
N VAL A 84 36.73 -28.29 17.54
CA VAL A 84 36.90 -26.98 18.20
C VAL A 84 37.93 -26.11 17.45
N GLY A 85 39.03 -26.70 16.94
CA GLY A 85 40.05 -25.97 16.16
C GLY A 85 39.55 -25.44 14.83
N GLN A 86 38.64 -26.15 14.14
CA GLN A 86 38.03 -25.70 12.91
C GLN A 86 37.06 -24.55 13.16
N ILE A 87 36.36 -24.54 14.30
CA ILE A 87 35.48 -23.47 14.70
C ILE A 87 36.30 -22.19 15.01
N GLU A 88 37.42 -22.31 15.68
CA GLU A 88 38.33 -21.21 16.01
C GLU A 88 38.88 -20.52 14.75
N GLU A 89 39.27 -21.31 13.73
CA GLU A 89 39.75 -20.77 12.45
C GLU A 89 38.64 -20.05 11.66
N LEU A 90 37.37 -20.49 11.78
CA LEU A 90 36.22 -19.88 11.13
C LEU A 90 35.73 -18.60 11.82
N LEU A 91 36.05 -18.42 13.12
CA LEU A 91 35.63 -17.22 13.88
C LEU A 91 36.28 -15.93 13.36
N ASP A 92 37.52 -16.01 12.89
CA ASP A 92 38.25 -14.85 12.37
C ASP A 92 37.94 -14.54 10.90
N GLN A 93 37.26 -15.45 10.20
CA GLN A 93 36.89 -15.25 8.80
C GLN A 93 35.63 -14.40 8.67
N ARG A 94 35.66 -13.52 7.67
CA ARG A 94 34.52 -12.64 7.33
C ARG A 94 34.01 -12.94 5.92
N VAL A 95 32.70 -12.95 5.79
CA VAL A 95 32.01 -13.10 4.51
C VAL A 95 31.47 -11.76 4.09
N ARG A 96 31.95 -11.28 2.95
CA ARG A 96 31.44 -10.06 2.32
C ARG A 96 30.55 -10.44 1.15
N GLY A 97 29.45 -9.73 1.02
CA GLY A 97 28.52 -9.97 -0.07
C GLY A 97 27.71 -8.72 -0.41
N THR A 98 26.87 -8.88 -1.39
CA THR A 98 26.02 -7.81 -1.89
C THR A 98 24.56 -8.26 -1.82
N ILE A 99 23.71 -7.39 -1.36
CA ILE A 99 22.25 -7.56 -1.40
C ILE A 99 21.78 -6.86 -2.67
N THR A 100 21.13 -7.62 -3.56
CA THR A 100 20.69 -7.15 -4.87
C THR A 100 19.17 -6.99 -4.92
N SER A 101 18.69 -6.16 -5.84
CA SER A 101 17.28 -6.00 -6.15
C SER A 101 16.69 -7.28 -6.72
N PRO A 102 15.54 -7.77 -6.24
CA PRO A 102 14.85 -8.93 -6.82
C PRO A 102 14.10 -8.60 -8.12
N CYS A 103 13.90 -7.34 -8.44
CA CYS A 103 13.06 -6.87 -9.54
C CYS A 103 13.56 -5.54 -10.11
N ASP A 104 12.99 -5.13 -11.24
CA ASP A 104 13.01 -3.74 -11.67
C ASP A 104 12.04 -2.97 -10.79
N CYS A 105 12.59 -2.27 -9.78
CA CYS A 105 11.82 -1.77 -8.66
C CYS A 105 12.15 -0.31 -8.32
N LYS A 106 11.21 0.34 -7.65
CA LYS A 106 11.47 1.61 -6.95
C LYS A 106 11.64 1.34 -5.47
N VAL A 107 12.67 1.92 -4.88
CA VAL A 107 12.90 1.87 -3.42
C VAL A 107 11.89 2.79 -2.73
N VAL A 108 10.86 2.22 -2.09
CA VAL A 108 9.81 2.99 -1.39
C VAL A 108 10.33 3.52 -0.07
N ASN A 109 10.96 2.65 0.69
CA ASN A 109 11.57 2.98 1.97
C ASN A 109 12.86 2.20 2.14
N MET A 110 13.84 2.81 2.79
CA MET A 110 15.13 2.18 3.09
C MET A 110 15.64 2.68 4.43
N ARG A 111 16.10 1.76 5.24
CA ARG A 111 16.83 2.12 6.45
C ARG A 111 18.25 2.52 6.04
N PRO A 112 18.63 3.79 6.24
CA PRO A 112 20.01 4.20 5.94
C PRO A 112 20.96 3.47 6.90
N ALA A 113 21.93 2.80 6.35
CA ALA A 113 22.96 2.10 7.11
C ALA A 113 24.33 2.42 6.52
N GLU A 114 25.23 2.90 7.36
CA GLU A 114 26.64 3.09 7.04
C GLU A 114 27.44 2.31 8.08
N ASP A 115 27.93 1.14 7.69
CA ASP A 115 28.65 0.20 8.56
C ASP A 115 27.86 -0.18 9.86
N GLN A 116 26.51 -0.20 9.74
CA GLN A 116 25.62 -0.47 10.86
C GLN A 116 25.37 -1.96 11.01
N TYR A 117 25.38 -2.45 12.24
CA TYR A 117 25.02 -3.85 12.53
C TYR A 117 23.52 -4.03 12.42
N MET A 118 23.12 -5.05 11.65
CA MET A 118 21.73 -5.45 11.46
C MET A 118 21.57 -6.97 11.68
N SER A 119 20.47 -7.36 12.28
CA SER A 119 20.17 -8.75 12.58
C SER A 119 19.50 -9.49 11.44
N LYS A 120 19.68 -10.81 11.40
CA LYS A 120 18.98 -11.71 10.46
C LYS A 120 17.47 -11.48 10.49
N GLY A 121 16.86 -11.33 9.31
CA GLY A 121 15.43 -11.09 9.18
C GLY A 121 14.99 -9.63 9.36
N GLU A 122 15.89 -8.74 9.81
CA GLU A 122 15.59 -7.32 9.93
C GLU A 122 15.35 -6.71 8.55
N GLN A 123 14.35 -5.84 8.45
CA GLN A 123 13.98 -5.19 7.19
C GLN A 123 14.98 -4.08 6.85
N LEU A 124 15.64 -4.23 5.70
CA LEU A 124 16.56 -3.24 5.15
C LEU A 124 15.83 -2.22 4.28
N ALA A 125 14.99 -2.70 3.37
CA ALA A 125 14.27 -1.86 2.42
C ALA A 125 12.87 -2.41 2.14
N VAL A 126 12.02 -1.55 1.59
CA VAL A 126 10.75 -1.89 0.96
C VAL A 126 10.80 -1.44 -0.47
N MET A 127 10.52 -2.33 -1.38
CA MET A 127 10.59 -2.09 -2.81
C MET A 127 9.23 -2.30 -3.46
N ALA A 128 8.90 -1.48 -4.46
CA ALA A 128 7.70 -1.62 -5.27
C ALA A 128 8.13 -1.97 -6.70
N PRO A 129 7.67 -3.10 -7.25
CA PRO A 129 7.91 -3.45 -8.66
C PRO A 129 7.37 -2.36 -9.59
N MET A 130 8.13 -2.05 -10.65
CA MET A 130 7.74 -1.02 -11.63
C MET A 130 6.57 -1.46 -12.51
N ASP A 131 6.38 -2.77 -12.63
CA ASP A 131 5.32 -3.43 -13.41
C ASP A 131 4.09 -3.80 -12.56
N SER A 132 4.15 -3.59 -11.24
CA SER A 132 3.00 -3.86 -10.38
C SER A 132 1.87 -2.86 -10.63
N SER A 133 0.66 -3.37 -10.79
CA SER A 133 -0.53 -2.54 -10.85
C SER A 133 -0.73 -1.86 -9.49
N ALA A 134 -0.50 -0.55 -9.44
CA ALA A 134 -0.86 0.22 -8.27
C ALA A 134 -2.39 0.24 -8.14
N HIS A 135 -2.90 -0.04 -6.94
CA HIS A 135 -4.30 0.01 -6.60
C HIS A 135 -4.53 0.98 -5.46
N VAL A 136 -5.78 1.36 -5.24
CA VAL A 136 -6.13 2.27 -4.15
C VAL A 136 -6.80 1.47 -3.04
N VAL A 137 -6.32 1.66 -1.82
CA VAL A 137 -7.01 1.17 -0.63
C VAL A 137 -7.71 2.36 0.02
N ALA A 138 -9.03 2.30 0.07
CA ALA A 138 -9.89 3.35 0.62
C ALA A 138 -10.68 2.82 1.82
N ASN A 139 -10.72 3.59 2.90
CA ASN A 139 -11.45 3.25 4.10
C ASN A 139 -12.68 4.13 4.22
N PHE A 140 -13.82 3.49 4.37
CA PHE A 140 -15.13 4.13 4.53
C PHE A 140 -15.66 3.88 5.94
N PRO A 141 -16.45 4.80 6.49
CA PRO A 141 -17.16 4.58 7.74
C PRO A 141 -18.05 3.33 7.66
N PHE A 142 -18.07 2.53 8.73
CA PHE A 142 -18.86 1.29 8.77
C PHE A 142 -20.36 1.50 8.47
N ASN A 143 -20.92 2.63 8.89
CA ASN A 143 -22.32 2.99 8.64
C ASN A 143 -22.64 3.28 7.16
N GLN A 144 -21.64 3.38 6.30
CA GLN A 144 -21.82 3.58 4.86
C GLN A 144 -21.71 2.28 4.05
N GLY A 145 -21.47 1.16 4.74
CA GLY A 145 -21.23 -0.13 4.09
C GLY A 145 -22.38 -0.62 3.19
N GLU A 146 -23.62 -0.35 3.57
CA GLU A 146 -24.80 -0.71 2.77
C GLU A 146 -24.86 0.02 1.41
N LYS A 147 -24.07 1.10 1.25
CA LYS A 147 -24.02 1.90 0.02
C LYS A 147 -22.86 1.50 -0.89
N LEU A 148 -22.02 0.55 -0.47
CA LEU A 148 -20.85 0.10 -1.19
C LEU A 148 -21.07 -1.28 -1.79
N GLU A 149 -20.80 -1.41 -3.07
CA GLU A 149 -20.89 -2.68 -3.80
C GLU A 149 -19.61 -2.92 -4.61
N GLU A 150 -19.23 -4.18 -4.75
CA GLU A 150 -18.16 -4.57 -5.68
C GLU A 150 -18.57 -4.25 -7.13
N GLY A 151 -17.60 -3.80 -7.93
CA GLY A 151 -17.85 -3.31 -9.29
C GLY A 151 -18.40 -1.89 -9.37
N GLN A 152 -18.66 -1.23 -8.23
CA GLN A 152 -19.15 0.13 -8.20
C GLN A 152 -18.09 1.12 -8.69
N ARG A 153 -18.51 2.10 -9.48
CA ARG A 153 -17.63 3.14 -10.01
C ARG A 153 -17.29 4.16 -8.94
N VAL A 154 -16.04 4.58 -8.93
CA VAL A 154 -15.51 5.61 -8.02
C VAL A 154 -14.71 6.66 -8.80
N ILE A 155 -14.62 7.84 -8.23
CA ILE A 155 -13.78 8.94 -8.73
C ILE A 155 -12.60 9.06 -7.78
N LEU A 156 -11.40 8.93 -8.33
CA LEU A 156 -10.12 9.06 -7.64
C LEU A 156 -9.58 10.46 -7.89
N ARG A 157 -9.38 11.24 -6.84
CA ARG A 157 -8.76 12.57 -6.93
C ARG A 157 -7.32 12.51 -6.45
N LEU A 158 -6.40 12.60 -7.40
CA LEU A 158 -4.96 12.55 -7.15
C LEU A 158 -4.44 13.84 -6.50
N PRO A 159 -3.25 13.81 -5.85
CA PRO A 159 -2.66 15.00 -5.21
C PRO A 159 -2.37 16.16 -6.16
N ASN A 160 -2.22 15.89 -7.46
CA ASN A 160 -2.05 16.91 -8.51
C ASN A 160 -3.37 17.55 -8.98
N GLY A 161 -4.50 17.18 -8.36
CA GLY A 161 -5.84 17.64 -8.73
C GLY A 161 -6.49 16.93 -9.92
N LYS A 162 -5.79 15.97 -10.57
CA LYS A 162 -6.36 15.17 -11.65
C LYS A 162 -7.37 14.18 -11.08
N GLU A 163 -8.51 14.05 -11.74
CA GLU A 163 -9.53 13.05 -11.43
C GLU A 163 -9.44 11.88 -12.41
N GLN A 164 -9.54 10.68 -11.88
CA GLN A 164 -9.55 9.43 -12.65
C GLN A 164 -10.71 8.56 -12.22
N ALA A 165 -11.29 7.82 -13.16
CA ALA A 165 -12.28 6.80 -12.83
C ALA A 165 -11.60 5.54 -12.32
N GLY A 166 -12.26 4.86 -11.39
CA GLY A 166 -11.89 3.54 -10.90
C GLY A 166 -13.12 2.72 -10.59
N HIS A 167 -12.92 1.48 -10.17
CA HIS A 167 -13.99 0.61 -9.70
C HIS A 167 -13.55 -0.19 -8.48
N ILE A 168 -14.48 -0.48 -7.59
CA ILE A 168 -14.25 -1.29 -6.40
C ILE A 168 -14.08 -2.74 -6.84
N THR A 169 -12.93 -3.35 -6.50
CA THR A 169 -12.65 -4.76 -6.83
C THR A 169 -12.99 -5.70 -5.68
N SER A 170 -12.82 -5.23 -4.44
CA SER A 170 -13.17 -6.01 -3.25
C SER A 170 -13.50 -5.12 -2.07
N LEU A 171 -14.34 -5.63 -1.17
CA LEU A 171 -14.75 -4.99 0.07
C LEU A 171 -14.47 -5.93 1.25
N TYR A 172 -13.88 -5.41 2.33
CA TYR A 172 -13.65 -6.17 3.54
C TYR A 172 -13.71 -5.28 4.78
N VAL A 173 -14.09 -5.86 5.91
CA VAL A 173 -14.14 -5.13 7.18
C VAL A 173 -12.77 -5.22 7.86
N THR A 174 -12.26 -4.07 8.29
CA THR A 174 -10.98 -3.97 9.00
C THR A 174 -11.17 -3.12 10.25
N SER A 175 -10.54 -3.53 11.35
CA SER A 175 -10.53 -2.72 12.57
C SER A 175 -9.27 -1.85 12.61
N GLN A 176 -9.45 -0.54 12.72
CA GLN A 176 -8.35 0.42 12.83
C GLN A 176 -8.22 0.96 14.25
N ALA A 177 -6.98 1.11 14.71
CA ALA A 177 -6.67 1.70 16.01
C ALA A 177 -6.55 3.24 15.89
N GLN A 178 -7.69 3.94 15.98
CA GLN A 178 -7.72 5.40 16.04
C GLN A 178 -8.32 5.84 17.39
N GLY A 179 -7.51 5.78 18.47
CA GLY A 179 -8.00 6.13 19.81
C GLY A 179 -8.97 5.10 20.41
N GLY A 180 -9.16 3.95 19.77
CA GLY A 180 -10.01 2.81 20.06
C GLY A 180 -10.08 1.92 18.83
N LEU A 181 -10.61 0.69 18.97
CA LEU A 181 -10.91 -0.17 17.82
C LEU A 181 -12.17 0.36 17.13
N VAL A 182 -12.03 0.92 15.94
CA VAL A 182 -13.14 1.35 15.09
C VAL A 182 -13.17 0.46 13.87
N ASP A 183 -14.31 -0.16 13.61
CA ASP A 183 -14.50 -0.96 12.40
C ASP A 183 -14.76 -0.02 11.21
N VAL A 184 -13.98 -0.22 10.17
CA VAL A 184 -14.09 0.49 8.89
C VAL A 184 -14.26 -0.51 7.75
N ILE A 185 -14.87 -0.07 6.68
CA ILE A 185 -14.95 -0.86 5.45
C ILE A 185 -13.78 -0.43 4.56
N SER A 186 -12.87 -1.35 4.32
CA SER A 186 -11.76 -1.15 3.40
C SER A 186 -12.17 -1.65 2.02
N ALA A 187 -12.04 -0.78 1.02
CA ALA A 187 -12.27 -1.09 -0.38
C ALA A 187 -10.95 -1.12 -1.13
N SER A 188 -10.70 -2.18 -1.88
CA SER A 188 -9.66 -2.20 -2.90
C SER A 188 -10.25 -1.66 -4.20
N ILE A 189 -9.57 -0.72 -4.82
CA ILE A 189 -10.06 0.00 -5.99
C ILE A 189 -8.99 -0.06 -7.07
N GLU A 190 -9.38 -0.50 -8.25
CA GLU A 190 -8.54 -0.48 -9.43
C GLU A 190 -8.85 0.78 -10.26
N SER A 191 -7.81 1.50 -10.67
CA SER A 191 -7.94 2.68 -11.50
C SER A 191 -8.06 2.32 -12.97
N ALA A 192 -8.90 3.02 -13.71
CA ALA A 192 -9.05 2.83 -15.16
C ALA A 192 -7.80 3.24 -15.94
N GLU A 193 -7.00 4.16 -15.43
CA GLU A 193 -5.71 4.56 -15.99
C GLU A 193 -4.59 4.18 -15.01
N PRO A 194 -3.38 3.87 -15.49
CA PRO A 194 -2.25 3.59 -14.61
C PRO A 194 -2.00 4.73 -13.63
N LEU A 195 -1.87 4.38 -12.36
CA LEU A 195 -1.54 5.37 -11.32
C LEU A 195 -0.05 5.71 -11.40
N PRO A 196 0.32 7.00 -11.29
CA PRO A 196 1.71 7.38 -11.31
C PRO A 196 2.45 6.81 -10.10
N ILE A 197 3.67 6.31 -10.32
CA ILE A 197 4.49 5.69 -9.27
C ILE A 197 4.75 6.66 -8.10
N GLU A 198 4.81 7.97 -8.38
CA GLU A 198 4.97 9.01 -7.38
C GLU A 198 3.77 9.14 -6.42
N ALA A 199 2.63 8.58 -6.81
CA ALA A 199 1.43 8.56 -5.98
C ALA A 199 1.43 7.42 -4.95
N ILE A 200 2.30 6.41 -5.10
CA ILE A 200 2.40 5.29 -4.16
C ILE A 200 2.72 5.80 -2.76
N GLY A 201 1.93 5.36 -1.78
CA GLY A 201 2.04 5.79 -0.38
C GLY A 201 1.51 7.20 -0.11
N ARG A 202 0.95 7.91 -1.10
CA ARG A 202 0.34 9.23 -0.90
C ARG A 202 -1.17 9.12 -0.68
N PRO A 203 -1.73 10.00 0.14
CA PRO A 203 -3.17 10.09 0.32
C PRO A 203 -3.82 10.65 -0.96
N ILE A 204 -4.98 10.09 -1.29
CA ILE A 204 -5.84 10.55 -2.39
C ILE A 204 -7.28 10.67 -1.93
N GLY A 205 -8.09 11.45 -2.67
CA GLY A 205 -9.52 11.52 -2.44
C GLY A 205 -10.25 10.40 -3.19
N VAL A 206 -11.19 9.73 -2.54
CA VAL A 206 -12.06 8.74 -3.19
C VAL A 206 -13.51 9.11 -2.92
N THR A 207 -14.28 9.22 -4.00
CA THR A 207 -15.71 9.51 -3.95
C THR A 207 -16.45 8.45 -4.75
N VAL A 208 -17.45 7.86 -4.15
CA VAL A 208 -18.29 6.85 -4.81
C VAL A 208 -19.27 7.54 -5.75
N ASP A 209 -19.29 7.11 -7.00
CA ASP A 209 -20.27 7.59 -7.98
C ASP A 209 -21.59 6.86 -7.76
N GLN A 210 -22.50 7.48 -6.99
CA GLN A 210 -23.83 6.92 -6.70
C GLN A 210 -24.84 7.09 -7.84
N PHE A 211 -24.48 7.80 -8.91
CA PHE A 211 -25.31 7.99 -10.07
C PHE A 211 -25.43 6.73 -10.95
N ARG A 212 -25.77 5.60 -10.34
CA ARG A 212 -26.32 4.47 -11.08
C ARG A 212 -27.83 4.61 -11.03
N MET A 213 -28.45 5.11 -12.08
CA MET A 213 -29.85 4.75 -12.35
C MET A 213 -29.91 3.22 -12.27
N PRO A 214 -30.76 2.64 -11.41
CA PRO A 214 -30.94 1.19 -11.41
C PRO A 214 -31.19 0.78 -12.86
N SER A 215 -30.39 -0.14 -13.37
CA SER A 215 -30.54 -0.59 -14.75
C SER A 215 -32.01 -1.00 -14.91
N LEU A 216 -32.67 -0.50 -15.96
CA LEU A 216 -34.07 -0.79 -16.23
C LEU A 216 -34.39 -2.30 -16.12
N GLN A 217 -33.42 -3.18 -16.32
CA GLN A 217 -33.51 -4.61 -16.07
C GLN A 217 -33.83 -4.97 -14.61
N LYS A 218 -33.19 -4.39 -13.62
CA LYS A 218 -33.49 -4.66 -12.20
C LYS A 218 -34.87 -4.12 -11.77
N VAL A 219 -35.32 -3.05 -12.41
CA VAL A 219 -36.68 -2.51 -12.17
C VAL A 219 -37.72 -3.43 -12.78
N VAL A 220 -37.46 -3.96 -13.98
CA VAL A 220 -38.37 -4.89 -14.67
C VAL A 220 -38.47 -6.25 -13.95
N GLU A 221 -37.34 -6.78 -13.45
CA GLU A 221 -37.34 -8.01 -12.65
C GLU A 221 -38.16 -7.88 -11.36
N ARG A 222 -38.10 -6.75 -10.66
CA ARG A 222 -38.93 -6.51 -9.47
C ARG A 222 -40.41 -6.39 -9.75
N PHE A 223 -40.79 -5.98 -10.96
CA PHE A 223 -42.18 -5.91 -11.37
C PHE A 223 -42.68 -7.24 -11.99
N SER A 224 -41.80 -8.17 -12.32
CA SER A 224 -42.17 -9.50 -12.86
C SER A 224 -42.34 -10.58 -11.78
N GLU A 225 -41.90 -10.33 -10.55
CA GLU A 225 -42.05 -11.24 -9.40
C GLU A 225 -43.18 -10.84 -8.44
N GLY A 226 -44.00 -9.88 -8.75
CA GLY A 226 -45.22 -9.46 -8.05
C GLY A 226 -46.46 -9.72 -8.91
#